data_98baffe81a2d47628bc77668295dcf1b
#
_entry.id   98baffe81a2d47628bc77668295dcf1b
#
_cell.length_a   1.000
_cell.length_b   1.000
_cell.length_c   1.000
_cell.angle_alpha   90.00
_cell.angle_beta   90.00
_cell.angle_gamma   90.00
#
_symmetry.space_group_name_H-M   'P 1'
#
loop_
_entity.id
_entity.type
_entity.pdbx_description
1 polymer ?
#
loop_
_entity_poly.entity_id
_entity_poly.type
_entity_poly.pdbx_seq_one_letter_code
_entity_poly.pdbx_strand_id
1 'polypeptide(L)'
;MKAIDKKHNMCYYLNISYERTIIEMKIYSVLDKEFAPYGKVLQGYDTAGLMKALDEKTPLPEGVEYVMSDTALETVAIFGELQNNAYGGMPIQLGWCNGHNTKLNCLEYHRDSELNIGLYDFILLVAKADDIVDGKLDTSKVKAFRAAAGQVVEVYETTLHYAPCSAKKSDGFKV
;
A
#
# COMPACT_ATOMS: atom_id res chain seq x y z
N MET A 1 19.46 5.91 -12.63
CA MET A 1 18.55 7.00 -12.24
C MET A 1 17.71 7.39 -13.45
N LYS A 2 16.46 6.92 -13.54
CA LYS A 2 15.51 7.42 -14.54
C LYS A 2 14.33 7.97 -13.76
N ALA A 3 14.24 9.28 -13.67
CA ALA A 3 13.05 9.96 -13.20
C ALA A 3 11.97 9.83 -14.27
N ILE A 4 10.82 9.29 -13.96
CA ILE A 4 9.64 9.38 -14.80
C ILE A 4 8.85 10.58 -14.27
N ASP A 5 9.00 11.70 -14.96
CA ASP A 5 8.16 12.88 -14.79
C ASP A 5 6.77 12.56 -15.39
N LYS A 6 5.80 12.24 -14.54
CA LYS A 6 4.38 12.33 -14.88
C LYS A 6 3.74 13.27 -13.88
N LYS A 7 3.28 14.40 -14.39
CA LYS A 7 2.59 15.50 -13.70
C LYS A 7 1.72 14.99 -12.54
N HIS A 8 2.05 15.47 -11.31
CA HIS A 8 1.31 15.50 -10.07
C HIS A 8 1.52 14.41 -9.01
N ASN A 9 2.28 13.33 -9.27
CA ASN A 9 2.73 12.42 -8.20
C ASN A 9 4.25 12.31 -8.29
N MET A 10 4.96 12.95 -7.36
CA MET A 10 6.42 12.87 -7.29
C MET A 10 6.80 11.62 -6.50
N CYS A 11 6.92 10.48 -7.21
CA CYS A 11 7.48 9.27 -6.65
C CYS A 11 9.00 9.41 -6.53
N TYR A 12 9.53 9.31 -5.34
CA TYR A 12 10.96 9.22 -5.09
C TYR A 12 11.38 7.74 -5.02
N TYR A 13 12.02 7.24 -6.08
CA TYR A 13 12.62 5.92 -6.04
C TYR A 13 13.93 5.98 -5.25
N LEU A 14 13.95 5.39 -4.08
CA LEU A 14 15.17 5.19 -3.32
C LEU A 14 15.97 4.03 -3.93
N ASN A 15 17.25 4.29 -4.19
CA ASN A 15 18.14 3.25 -4.68
C ASN A 15 18.50 2.32 -3.49
N ILE A 16 17.81 1.19 -3.40
CA ILE A 16 18.04 0.20 -2.35
C ILE A 16 19.24 -0.64 -2.79
N SER A 17 20.35 -0.50 -2.07
CA SER A 17 21.61 -1.18 -2.40
C SER A 17 21.61 -2.68 -2.13
N TYR A 18 20.58 -3.20 -1.47
CA TYR A 18 20.43 -4.62 -1.13
C TYR A 18 18.95 -5.03 -1.07
N GLU A 19 18.53 -5.95 -1.96
CA GLU A 19 17.19 -6.53 -1.92
C GLU A 19 17.06 -7.51 -0.73
N ARG A 20 16.20 -7.20 0.23
CA ARG A 20 15.84 -8.13 1.31
C ARG A 20 14.54 -8.83 0.96
N THR A 21 14.51 -10.14 1.20
CA THR A 21 13.27 -10.92 1.11
C THR A 21 12.49 -10.78 2.42
N ILE A 22 11.17 -10.65 2.37
CA ILE A 22 10.33 -10.49 3.57
C ILE A 22 10.46 -11.65 4.57
N ILE A 23 10.90 -12.84 4.10
CA ILE A 23 11.13 -14.01 4.96
C ILE A 23 12.24 -13.75 6.00
N GLU A 24 13.16 -12.81 5.73
CA GLU A 24 14.23 -12.43 6.64
C GLU A 24 13.83 -11.36 7.66
N MET A 25 12.60 -10.83 7.56
CA MET A 25 12.10 -9.75 8.40
C MET A 25 11.10 -10.27 9.43
N LYS A 26 11.13 -9.68 10.64
CA LYS A 26 10.03 -9.86 11.58
C LYS A 26 8.78 -9.18 11.03
N ILE A 27 7.69 -9.93 10.88
CA ILE A 27 6.40 -9.41 10.43
C ILE A 27 5.54 -9.12 11.66
N TYR A 28 5.10 -7.88 11.80
CA TYR A 28 4.14 -7.41 12.80
C TYR A 28 2.73 -7.39 12.20
N SER A 29 1.72 -7.17 13.03
CA SER A 29 0.38 -6.84 12.56
C SER A 29 0.24 -5.32 12.40
N VAL A 30 -0.61 -4.86 11.46
CA VAL A 30 -1.03 -3.45 11.40
C VAL A 30 -1.83 -3.02 12.64
N LEU A 31 -2.25 -3.98 13.49
CA LEU A 31 -2.91 -3.72 14.77
C LEU A 31 -1.90 -3.59 15.94
N ASP A 32 -0.64 -3.91 15.74
CA ASP A 32 0.39 -3.77 16.77
C ASP A 32 0.77 -2.30 16.94
N LYS A 33 1.14 -1.93 18.17
CA LYS A 33 1.58 -0.55 18.49
C LYS A 33 2.78 -0.08 17.66
N GLU A 34 3.56 -1.01 17.14
CA GLU A 34 4.69 -0.76 16.25
C GLU A 34 4.27 -0.12 14.92
N PHE A 35 2.98 -0.25 14.53
CA PHE A 35 2.46 0.36 13.29
C PHE A 35 2.05 1.82 13.49
N ALA A 36 1.71 2.25 14.70
CA ALA A 36 1.21 3.61 14.98
C ALA A 36 2.05 4.77 14.40
N PRO A 37 3.39 4.68 14.28
CA PRO A 37 4.18 5.74 13.63
C PRO A 37 4.02 5.81 12.11
N TYR A 38 3.47 4.77 11.46
CA TYR A 38 3.39 4.61 10.01
C TYR A 38 1.97 4.77 9.47
N GLY A 39 0.98 4.47 10.29
CA GLY A 39 -0.40 4.46 9.88
C GLY A 39 -1.34 3.99 10.99
N LYS A 40 -2.58 3.70 10.61
CA LYS A 40 -3.61 3.16 11.50
C LYS A 40 -4.61 2.31 10.70
N VAL A 41 -5.40 1.51 11.40
CA VAL A 41 -6.55 0.79 10.81
C VAL A 41 -7.82 1.59 11.10
N LEU A 42 -8.52 1.98 10.03
CA LEU A 42 -9.81 2.66 10.14
C LEU A 42 -10.92 1.64 10.40
N GLN A 43 -11.86 1.98 11.28
CA GLN A 43 -12.98 1.13 11.66
C GLN A 43 -14.30 1.67 11.10
N GLY A 44 -15.30 0.81 10.99
CA GLY A 44 -16.67 1.20 10.65
C GLY A 44 -16.99 1.25 9.17
N TYR A 45 -16.09 0.77 8.30
CA TYR A 45 -16.31 0.68 6.85
C TYR A 45 -16.71 -0.75 6.44
N ASP A 46 -17.76 -0.88 5.64
CA ASP A 46 -18.11 -2.14 4.98
C ASP A 46 -17.35 -2.30 3.66
N THR A 47 -16.35 -3.14 3.67
CA THR A 47 -15.49 -3.39 2.51
C THR A 47 -15.98 -4.50 1.59
N ALA A 48 -17.07 -5.21 1.90
CA ALA A 48 -17.51 -6.39 1.16
C ALA A 48 -17.78 -6.10 -0.32
N GLY A 49 -18.43 -4.98 -0.63
CA GLY A 49 -18.70 -4.56 -2.01
C GLY A 49 -17.44 -4.26 -2.80
N LEU A 50 -16.46 -3.59 -2.18
CA LEU A 50 -15.16 -3.31 -2.79
C LEU A 50 -14.36 -4.59 -3.02
N MET A 51 -14.29 -5.47 -2.04
CA MET A 51 -13.58 -6.74 -2.15
C MET A 51 -14.15 -7.60 -3.29
N LYS A 52 -15.49 -7.63 -3.44
CA LYS A 52 -16.14 -8.31 -4.55
C LYS A 52 -15.78 -7.69 -5.90
N ALA A 53 -15.82 -6.37 -6.01
CA ALA A 53 -15.45 -5.68 -7.25
C ALA A 53 -13.96 -5.89 -7.59
N LEU A 54 -13.07 -5.83 -6.60
CA LEU A 54 -11.64 -6.10 -6.75
C LEU A 54 -11.38 -7.53 -7.25
N ASP A 55 -12.12 -8.51 -6.72
CA ASP A 55 -12.00 -9.90 -7.16
C ASP A 55 -12.47 -10.11 -8.61
N GLU A 56 -13.68 -9.63 -8.93
CA GLU A 56 -14.35 -9.91 -10.19
C GLU A 56 -13.91 -9.03 -11.37
N LYS A 57 -13.42 -7.81 -11.10
CA LYS A 57 -13.19 -6.78 -12.12
C LYS A 57 -11.72 -6.45 -12.37
N THR A 58 -10.82 -6.92 -11.52
CA THR A 58 -9.39 -6.65 -11.69
C THR A 58 -8.59 -7.93 -11.90
N PRO A 59 -7.50 -7.91 -12.68
CA PRO A 59 -6.66 -9.09 -12.90
C PRO A 59 -5.78 -9.40 -11.68
N LEU A 60 -5.20 -10.60 -11.66
CA LEU A 60 -4.06 -10.94 -10.82
C LEU A 60 -2.88 -11.32 -11.73
N PRO A 61 -2.03 -10.37 -12.12
CA PRO A 61 -0.90 -10.62 -13.00
C PRO A 61 0.25 -11.35 -12.29
N GLU A 62 1.14 -11.98 -13.07
CA GLU A 62 2.36 -12.62 -12.55
C GLU A 62 3.36 -11.61 -11.98
N GLY A 63 3.43 -10.41 -12.57
CA GLY A 63 4.20 -9.29 -12.07
C GLY A 63 3.37 -8.42 -11.13
N VAL A 64 3.78 -7.17 -10.95
CA VAL A 64 3.02 -6.14 -10.22
C VAL A 64 2.48 -5.13 -11.23
N GLU A 65 1.19 -4.91 -11.21
CA GLU A 65 0.51 -3.87 -12.00
C GLU A 65 -0.20 -2.90 -11.07
N TYR A 66 -0.19 -1.62 -11.45
CA TYR A 66 -0.84 -0.53 -10.74
C TYR A 66 -1.73 0.29 -11.66
N VAL A 67 -2.96 0.47 -11.25
CA VAL A 67 -3.96 1.35 -11.89
C VAL A 67 -4.47 2.33 -10.85
N MET A 68 -4.16 3.62 -11.02
CA MET A 68 -4.44 4.65 -10.01
C MET A 68 -5.93 4.96 -9.83
N SER A 69 -6.74 4.73 -10.85
CA SER A 69 -8.19 5.00 -10.86
C SER A 69 -8.87 3.96 -11.73
N ASP A 70 -9.85 3.28 -11.19
CA ASP A 70 -10.64 2.27 -11.89
C ASP A 70 -12.14 2.53 -11.67
N THR A 71 -12.85 2.84 -12.75
CA THR A 71 -14.27 3.17 -12.69
C THR A 71 -15.12 2.08 -12.04
N ALA A 72 -14.76 0.80 -12.21
CA ALA A 72 -15.50 -0.29 -11.58
C ALA A 72 -15.37 -0.29 -10.06
N LEU A 73 -14.24 0.19 -9.53
CA LEU A 73 -14.03 0.35 -8.10
C LEU A 73 -14.60 1.67 -7.58
N GLU A 74 -14.53 2.75 -8.35
CA GLU A 74 -15.05 4.06 -7.95
C GLU A 74 -16.59 4.14 -7.93
N THR A 75 -17.29 3.13 -8.48
CA THR A 75 -18.77 3.04 -8.44
C THR A 75 -19.30 2.27 -7.23
N VAL A 76 -18.46 1.66 -6.40
CA VAL A 76 -18.92 0.94 -5.20
C VAL A 76 -19.30 1.91 -4.07
N ALA A 77 -20.24 1.54 -3.23
CA ALA A 77 -20.80 2.42 -2.19
C ALA A 77 -19.74 3.02 -1.25
N ILE A 78 -18.75 2.21 -0.84
CA ILE A 78 -17.68 2.64 0.08
C ILE A 78 -16.84 3.79 -0.47
N PHE A 79 -16.77 4.00 -1.80
CA PHE A 79 -15.99 5.09 -2.40
C PHE A 79 -16.43 6.46 -1.85
N GLY A 80 -17.74 6.73 -1.86
CA GLY A 80 -18.29 7.96 -1.30
C GLY A 80 -18.10 8.07 0.22
N GLU A 81 -18.17 6.96 0.94
CA GLU A 81 -17.91 6.94 2.38
C GLU A 81 -16.46 7.26 2.72
N LEU A 82 -15.51 6.68 1.99
CA LEU A 82 -14.08 6.99 2.13
C LEU A 82 -13.79 8.44 1.82
N GLN A 83 -14.34 8.96 0.70
CA GLN A 83 -14.17 10.35 0.33
C GLN A 83 -14.67 11.29 1.43
N ASN A 84 -15.89 11.08 1.91
CA ASN A 84 -16.51 12.01 2.86
C ASN A 84 -15.96 11.88 4.29
N ASN A 85 -15.69 10.67 4.75
CA ASN A 85 -15.37 10.42 6.15
C ASN A 85 -13.87 10.29 6.40
N ALA A 86 -13.11 9.64 5.51
CA ALA A 86 -11.66 9.50 5.67
C ALA A 86 -10.90 10.74 5.14
N TYR A 87 -11.37 11.32 4.03
CA TYR A 87 -10.71 12.45 3.37
C TYR A 87 -11.46 13.78 3.46
N GLY A 88 -12.50 13.87 4.30
CA GLY A 88 -13.20 15.13 4.57
C GLY A 88 -13.88 15.77 3.34
N GLY A 89 -14.27 14.97 2.36
CA GLY A 89 -14.90 15.43 1.13
C GLY A 89 -13.92 15.87 0.04
N MET A 90 -12.62 15.72 0.25
CA MET A 90 -11.63 15.97 -0.82
C MET A 90 -11.82 14.98 -1.97
N PRO A 91 -11.56 15.38 -3.23
CA PRO A 91 -11.57 14.42 -4.35
C PRO A 91 -10.52 13.33 -4.13
N ILE A 92 -10.92 12.09 -4.28
CA ILE A 92 -10.04 10.91 -4.21
C ILE A 92 -10.13 10.10 -5.51
N GLN A 93 -9.17 9.20 -5.69
CA GLN A 93 -9.17 8.17 -6.70
C GLN A 93 -9.14 6.81 -6.01
N LEU A 94 -9.79 5.82 -6.61
CA LEU A 94 -9.77 4.44 -6.15
C LEU A 94 -9.32 3.54 -7.29
N GLY A 95 -8.17 2.96 -7.13
CA GLY A 95 -7.57 2.05 -8.10
C GLY A 95 -7.13 0.76 -7.44
N TRP A 96 -6.21 0.07 -8.07
CA TRP A 96 -5.70 -1.19 -7.57
C TRP A 96 -4.22 -1.37 -7.87
N CYS A 97 -3.57 -2.12 -6.97
CA CYS A 97 -2.23 -2.65 -7.13
C CYS A 97 -2.29 -4.17 -6.89
N ASN A 98 -2.09 -4.94 -7.95
CA ASN A 98 -2.25 -6.40 -7.90
C ASN A 98 -1.00 -7.09 -8.44
N GLY A 99 -0.75 -8.31 -7.97
CA GLY A 99 0.34 -9.11 -8.50
C GLY A 99 1.03 -10.02 -7.49
N HIS A 100 2.29 -10.33 -7.78
CA HIS A 100 3.14 -11.16 -6.96
C HIS A 100 4.43 -10.42 -6.62
N ASN A 101 4.68 -10.17 -5.34
CA ASN A 101 5.89 -9.56 -4.83
C ASN A 101 6.25 -10.15 -3.46
N THR A 102 7.53 -10.36 -3.22
CA THR A 102 8.06 -10.84 -1.93
C THR A 102 9.35 -10.11 -1.53
N LYS A 103 9.63 -8.97 -2.17
CA LYS A 103 10.92 -8.28 -2.03
C LYS A 103 10.74 -6.82 -1.64
N LEU A 104 11.71 -6.32 -0.88
CA LEU A 104 11.95 -4.90 -0.70
C LEU A 104 12.79 -4.40 -1.88
N ASN A 105 12.17 -3.93 -2.95
CA ASN A 105 12.83 -3.50 -4.17
C ASN A 105 12.64 -2.00 -4.49
N CYS A 106 11.66 -1.37 -3.85
CA CYS A 106 11.40 0.07 -3.98
C CYS A 106 10.66 0.58 -2.75
N LEU A 107 10.76 1.87 -2.48
CA LEU A 107 9.91 2.62 -1.56
C LEU A 107 9.65 4.01 -2.12
N GLU A 108 8.46 4.51 -1.89
CA GLU A 108 7.99 5.85 -2.25
C GLU A 108 7.14 6.42 -1.11
N TYR A 109 6.77 7.68 -1.17
CA TYR A 109 5.77 8.28 -0.29
C TYR A 109 4.93 9.29 -1.06
N HIS A 110 3.75 9.58 -0.55
CA HIS A 110 2.83 10.55 -1.12
C HIS A 110 2.72 11.78 -0.25
N ARG A 111 2.13 12.85 -0.79
CA ARG A 111 1.88 14.09 -0.04
C ARG A 111 0.61 14.03 0.80
N ASP A 112 -0.21 13.02 0.59
CA ASP A 112 -1.40 12.74 1.38
C ASP A 112 -1.40 11.28 1.81
N SER A 113 -2.24 10.91 2.77
CA SER A 113 -2.36 9.52 3.22
C SER A 113 -2.94 8.65 2.12
N GLU A 114 -2.59 7.37 2.15
CA GLU A 114 -3.11 6.34 1.25
C GLU A 114 -3.88 5.29 2.04
N LEU A 115 -5.03 4.86 1.52
CA LEU A 115 -5.79 3.76 2.09
C LEU A 115 -5.54 2.47 1.28
N ASN A 116 -5.19 1.41 1.98
CA ASN A 116 -4.94 0.09 1.42
C ASN A 116 -5.98 -0.90 1.96
N ILE A 117 -6.71 -1.58 1.06
CA ILE A 117 -7.74 -2.58 1.39
C ILE A 117 -7.49 -3.80 0.52
N GLY A 118 -7.11 -4.93 1.13
CA GLY A 118 -6.77 -6.14 0.40
C GLY A 118 -7.92 -7.14 0.30
N LEU A 119 -8.04 -7.80 -0.85
CA LEU A 119 -8.92 -8.97 -1.02
C LEU A 119 -8.40 -10.16 -0.18
N TYR A 120 -7.10 -10.29 -0.09
CA TYR A 120 -6.38 -11.27 0.74
C TYR A 120 -5.54 -10.54 1.78
N ASP A 121 -5.00 -11.28 2.73
CA ASP A 121 -3.94 -10.75 3.58
C ASP A 121 -2.74 -10.34 2.73
N PHE A 122 -2.17 -9.19 3.05
CA PHE A 122 -0.99 -8.66 2.37
C PHE A 122 0.01 -8.10 3.37
N ILE A 123 1.23 -7.82 2.92
CA ILE A 123 2.29 -7.26 3.76
C ILE A 123 2.72 -5.91 3.19
N LEU A 124 2.70 -4.90 4.04
CA LEU A 124 3.30 -3.59 3.78
C LEU A 124 4.73 -3.57 4.31
N LEU A 125 5.66 -3.13 3.47
CA LEU A 125 7.03 -2.79 3.86
C LEU A 125 7.09 -1.28 4.01
N VAL A 126 7.40 -0.77 5.21
CA VAL A 126 7.32 0.65 5.51
C VAL A 126 8.56 1.17 6.23
N ALA A 127 8.87 2.44 6.02
CA ALA A 127 9.86 3.20 6.76
C ALA A 127 9.40 4.65 6.91
N LYS A 128 10.15 5.49 7.63
CA LYS A 128 9.86 6.92 7.76
C LYS A 128 10.66 7.73 6.75
N ALA A 129 10.06 8.76 6.18
CA ALA A 129 10.79 9.70 5.34
C ALA A 129 11.96 10.36 6.09
N ASP A 130 11.83 10.54 7.40
CA ASP A 130 12.88 11.09 8.28
C ASP A 130 14.09 10.15 8.47
N ASP A 131 13.94 8.87 8.11
CA ASP A 131 15.06 7.91 8.13
C ASP A 131 15.99 8.06 6.91
N ILE A 132 15.64 8.91 5.94
CA ILE A 132 16.46 9.20 4.76
C ILE A 132 17.57 10.17 5.14
N VAL A 133 18.82 9.73 4.98
CA VAL A 133 20.02 10.55 5.22
C VAL A 133 20.81 10.66 3.91
N ASP A 134 21.12 11.88 3.47
CA ASP A 134 21.84 12.13 2.22
C ASP A 134 21.25 11.39 0.99
N GLY A 135 19.91 11.34 0.90
CA GLY A 135 19.19 10.68 -0.18
C GLY A 135 19.25 9.15 -0.16
N LYS A 136 19.63 8.56 0.98
CA LYS A 136 19.73 7.10 1.16
C LYS A 136 18.93 6.66 2.37
N LEU A 137 18.29 5.50 2.27
CA LEU A 137 17.62 4.82 3.36
C LEU A 137 18.43 3.59 3.77
N ASP A 138 18.73 3.48 5.07
CA ASP A 138 19.20 2.24 5.65
C ASP A 138 18.06 1.22 5.69
N THR A 139 18.17 0.13 4.92
CA THR A 139 17.12 -0.89 4.81
C THR A 139 16.85 -1.63 6.12
N SER A 140 17.73 -1.54 7.11
CA SER A 140 17.47 -2.07 8.46
C SER A 140 16.34 -1.33 9.19
N LYS A 141 16.03 -0.10 8.77
CA LYS A 141 14.91 0.71 9.29
C LYS A 141 13.55 0.27 8.78
N VAL A 142 13.51 -0.47 7.67
CA VAL A 142 12.26 -0.95 7.08
C VAL A 142 11.65 -2.03 7.96
N LYS A 143 10.35 -1.90 8.22
CA LYS A 143 9.54 -2.86 8.96
C LYS A 143 8.47 -3.46 8.07
N ALA A 144 8.11 -4.71 8.37
CA ALA A 144 7.06 -5.45 7.68
C ALA A 144 5.82 -5.56 8.57
N PHE A 145 4.64 -5.24 7.99
CA PHE A 145 3.36 -5.33 8.68
C PHE A 145 2.34 -6.09 7.84
N ARG A 146 1.70 -7.10 8.45
CA ARG A 146 0.60 -7.85 7.84
C ARG A 146 -0.71 -7.14 8.11
N ALA A 147 -1.44 -6.87 7.04
CA ALA A 147 -2.84 -6.48 7.05
C ALA A 147 -3.71 -7.70 6.71
N ALA A 148 -4.80 -7.89 7.43
CA ALA A 148 -5.77 -8.94 7.11
C ALA A 148 -6.70 -8.47 5.98
N ALA A 149 -7.25 -9.44 5.25
CA ALA A 149 -8.26 -9.19 4.21
C ALA A 149 -9.39 -8.28 4.73
N GLY A 150 -9.78 -7.30 3.94
CA GLY A 150 -10.87 -6.36 4.23
C GLY A 150 -10.56 -5.28 5.26
N GLN A 151 -9.39 -5.26 5.89
CA GLN A 151 -9.00 -4.14 6.76
C GLN A 151 -8.73 -2.88 5.93
N VAL A 152 -9.24 -1.74 6.40
CA VAL A 152 -8.94 -0.42 5.82
C VAL A 152 -7.71 0.14 6.52
N VAL A 153 -6.56 0.04 5.87
CA VAL A 153 -5.27 0.44 6.42
C VAL A 153 -4.88 1.80 5.85
N GLU A 154 -4.83 2.82 6.70
CA GLU A 154 -4.27 4.13 6.35
C GLU A 154 -2.78 4.12 6.56
N VAL A 155 -2.03 4.50 5.53
CA VAL A 155 -0.60 4.79 5.56
C VAL A 155 -0.43 6.30 5.51
N TYR A 156 0.27 6.89 6.48
CA TYR A 156 0.42 8.35 6.58
C TYR A 156 1.32 8.90 5.46
N GLU A 157 1.11 10.16 5.09
CA GLU A 157 1.80 10.86 4.01
C GLU A 157 3.33 10.81 4.06
N THR A 158 3.92 10.75 5.27
CA THR A 158 5.39 10.67 5.48
C THR A 158 5.91 9.25 5.57
N THR A 159 5.07 8.26 5.36
CA THR A 159 5.46 6.85 5.45
C THR A 159 5.91 6.36 4.08
N LEU A 160 7.16 5.94 4.02
CA LEU A 160 7.71 5.25 2.85
C LEU A 160 7.04 3.89 2.73
N HIS A 161 6.51 3.57 1.56
CA HIS A 161 5.89 2.30 1.22
C HIS A 161 6.00 2.05 -0.28
N TYR A 162 5.57 0.91 -0.75
CA TYR A 162 5.49 0.57 -2.18
C TYR A 162 4.42 -0.51 -2.38
N ALA A 163 4.37 -1.07 -3.61
CA ALA A 163 3.48 -2.19 -3.91
C ALA A 163 3.53 -3.26 -2.80
N PRO A 164 2.39 -3.75 -2.34
CA PRO A 164 2.32 -4.76 -1.29
C PRO A 164 3.13 -6.01 -1.61
N CYS A 165 3.48 -6.76 -0.57
CA CYS A 165 3.99 -8.11 -0.73
C CYS A 165 2.89 -9.14 -0.46
N SER A 166 2.97 -10.26 -1.17
CA SER A 166 2.11 -11.42 -0.95
C SER A 166 2.33 -11.98 0.45
N ALA A 167 1.25 -12.16 1.23
CA ALA A 167 1.35 -12.82 2.54
C ALA A 167 1.74 -14.30 2.40
N LYS A 168 1.30 -14.94 1.31
CA LYS A 168 1.77 -16.25 0.85
C LYS A 168 2.26 -16.10 -0.59
N LYS A 169 3.45 -16.58 -0.86
CA LYS A 169 4.10 -16.44 -2.17
C LYS A 169 3.24 -16.95 -3.34
N SER A 170 2.48 -18.03 -3.12
CA SER A 170 1.62 -18.65 -4.13
C SER A 170 0.38 -17.85 -4.48
N ASP A 171 -0.12 -17.02 -3.56
CA ASP A 171 -1.48 -16.47 -3.67
C ASP A 171 -1.49 -15.08 -4.32
N GLY A 172 -0.34 -14.43 -4.41
CA GLY A 172 -0.26 -13.05 -4.86
C GLY A 172 -0.90 -12.08 -3.86
N PHE A 173 -1.23 -10.88 -4.33
CA PHE A 173 -2.02 -9.90 -3.61
C PHE A 173 -2.92 -9.13 -4.58
N LYS A 174 -4.11 -8.73 -4.10
CA LYS A 174 -5.02 -7.78 -4.77
C LYS A 174 -5.40 -6.73 -3.73
N VAL A 175 -4.94 -5.50 -3.94
CA VAL A 175 -5.10 -4.39 -3.00
C VAL A 175 -5.62 -3.17 -3.72
#